data_4b5d3adea1e41c4176523e1f1c789ce7
#
_entry.id   4b5d3adea1e41c4176523e1f1c789ce7
#
_cell.length_a   1.000
_cell.length_b   1.000
_cell.length_c   1.000
_cell.angle_alpha   90.00
_cell.angle_beta   90.00
_cell.angle_gamma   90.00
#
_symmetry.space_group_name_H-M   'P 1'
#
loop_
_entity.id
_entity.type
_entity.pdbx_description
1 polymer ?
#
loop_
_entity_poly.entity_id
_entity_poly.type
_entity_poly.pdbx_seq_one_letter_code
_entity_poly.pdbx_strand_id
1 'polypeptide(L)'
;TYEMYKIQNPNRAYALGVDLVRTENGGNSWETIAGYWNSNEIHVDHHARIIDPNTGYLLEGNDGGLFTSTNYGDTWTHINNIPLTQFYAIEVDFQQPQQIYGGTQDNNTIRTLTGNLDDWHSILGGDGFYTLVNPQNSDIIYAEYQWGILYRSTNGGDWMEDISYYWEEDRTNWSSPFVMDPADPSTLYFGTYRVWKTTSGGNNWLPISSDLTNGDDG
;
A
#
# COMPACT_ATOMS: atom_id res chain seq x y z
N THR A 1 -11.27 19.76 -4.17
CA THR A 1 -12.44 20.53 -3.69
C THR A 1 -11.95 21.51 -2.63
N TYR A 2 -12.09 22.83 -2.90
CA TYR A 2 -11.71 23.85 -1.92
C TYR A 2 -12.92 24.08 -1.00
N GLU A 3 -12.85 23.64 0.23
CA GLU A 3 -13.82 24.01 1.26
C GLU A 3 -13.20 25.09 2.15
N MET A 4 -13.71 26.32 2.03
CA MET A 4 -13.37 27.41 2.94
C MET A 4 -14.34 27.40 4.11
N TYR A 5 -13.90 26.89 5.25
CA TYR A 5 -14.63 27.02 6.51
C TYR A 5 -14.20 28.30 7.23
N LYS A 6 -15.19 29.05 7.70
CA LYS A 6 -14.99 30.30 8.44
C LYS A 6 -14.58 29.98 9.88
N ILE A 7 -13.29 29.81 10.11
CA ILE A 7 -12.71 29.55 11.43
C ILE A 7 -12.42 30.93 12.11
N GLN A 8 -12.12 30.87 13.42
CA GLN A 8 -11.77 32.04 14.27
C GLN A 8 -10.74 32.99 13.63
N ASN A 9 -9.92 32.56 12.71
CA ASN A 9 -9.05 33.37 11.88
C ASN A 9 -9.51 33.36 10.42
N PRO A 10 -10.12 34.44 9.90
CA PRO A 10 -10.59 34.50 8.51
C PRO A 10 -9.47 34.43 7.47
N ASN A 11 -8.22 34.56 7.88
CA ASN A 11 -7.04 34.48 7.02
C ASN A 11 -6.47 33.05 6.95
N ARG A 12 -6.98 32.11 7.77
CA ARG A 12 -6.56 30.71 7.75
C ARG A 12 -7.43 29.92 6.78
N ALA A 13 -6.77 29.17 5.91
CA ALA A 13 -7.41 28.21 5.02
C ALA A 13 -6.48 27.03 4.77
N TYR A 14 -7.08 25.93 4.30
CA TYR A 14 -6.37 24.69 3.99
C TYR A 14 -6.72 24.25 2.58
N ALA A 15 -5.77 23.63 1.89
CA ALA A 15 -6.02 22.93 0.65
C ALA A 15 -5.51 21.48 0.75
N LEU A 16 -6.34 20.56 0.24
CA LEU A 16 -6.14 19.13 0.31
C LEU A 16 -5.71 18.61 -1.06
N GLY A 17 -4.75 17.72 -1.08
CA GLY A 17 -4.23 17.04 -2.25
C GLY A 17 -3.39 15.86 -1.78
N VAL A 18 -2.34 15.50 -2.51
CA VAL A 18 -1.30 14.60 -2.01
C VAL A 18 -0.72 15.17 -0.73
N ASP A 19 -0.33 16.45 -0.78
CA ASP A 19 0.08 17.22 0.39
C ASP A 19 -1.08 17.99 0.99
N LEU A 20 -0.97 18.29 2.29
CA LEU A 20 -1.82 19.18 3.01
C LEU A 20 -1.12 20.52 3.21
N VAL A 21 -1.71 21.58 2.68
CA VAL A 21 -1.15 22.94 2.81
C VAL A 21 -2.07 23.86 3.57
N ARG A 22 -1.49 24.80 4.30
CA ARG A 22 -2.17 25.81 5.10
C ARG A 22 -1.70 27.21 4.73
N THR A 23 -2.63 28.17 4.74
CA THR A 23 -2.32 29.59 4.77
C THR A 23 -2.79 30.23 6.09
N GLU A 24 -2.05 31.21 6.59
CA GLU A 24 -2.39 32.01 7.76
C GLU A 24 -2.62 33.48 7.41
N ASN A 25 -2.50 33.86 6.14
CA ASN A 25 -2.51 35.24 5.65
C ASN A 25 -3.43 35.50 4.47
N GLY A 26 -4.54 34.76 4.41
CA GLY A 26 -5.58 34.92 3.39
C GLY A 26 -5.15 34.47 1.98
N GLY A 27 -4.24 33.49 1.90
CA GLY A 27 -3.77 32.92 0.64
C GLY A 27 -2.56 33.61 0.02
N ASN A 28 -1.97 34.63 0.69
CA ASN A 28 -0.78 35.27 0.17
C ASN A 28 0.47 34.39 0.20
N SER A 29 0.53 33.44 1.14
CA SER A 29 1.52 32.36 1.17
C SER A 29 0.90 31.09 1.75
N TRP A 30 1.47 29.96 1.37
CA TRP A 30 1.04 28.62 1.78
C TRP A 30 2.25 27.85 2.31
N GLU A 31 2.06 27.05 3.32
CA GLU A 31 3.03 26.11 3.87
C GLU A 31 2.50 24.68 3.80
N THR A 32 3.36 23.73 3.49
CA THR A 32 3.04 22.30 3.60
C THR A 32 3.12 21.90 5.07
N ILE A 33 1.99 21.52 5.65
CA ILE A 33 1.89 21.10 7.06
C ILE A 33 1.84 19.57 7.19
N ALA A 34 1.57 18.86 6.09
CA ALA A 34 1.72 17.41 5.97
C ALA A 34 1.95 17.06 4.50
N GLY A 35 2.83 16.12 4.21
CA GLY A 35 3.17 15.72 2.85
C GLY A 35 4.17 14.60 2.81
N TYR A 36 4.44 14.10 1.61
CA TYR A 36 5.35 12.96 1.38
C TYR A 36 6.73 13.15 2.04
N TRP A 37 7.23 14.39 2.05
CA TRP A 37 8.56 14.73 2.61
C TRP A 37 8.49 15.38 4.00
N ASN A 38 7.29 15.62 4.51
CA ASN A 38 7.04 16.22 5.81
C ASN A 38 5.90 15.46 6.50
N SER A 39 6.18 14.25 6.93
CA SER A 39 5.23 13.37 7.60
C SER A 39 5.08 13.80 9.06
N ASN A 40 4.31 14.83 9.33
CA ASN A 40 3.88 15.20 10.69
C ASN A 40 2.97 14.13 11.31
N GLU A 41 3.37 12.86 11.22
CA GLU A 41 2.65 11.67 11.72
C GLU A 41 1.26 11.45 11.06
N ILE A 42 1.03 12.02 9.88
CA ILE A 42 -0.20 11.86 9.10
C ILE A 42 0.12 11.35 7.69
N HIS A 43 -0.70 10.44 7.19
CA HIS A 43 -0.58 9.93 5.84
C HIS A 43 -0.86 11.01 4.78
N VAL A 44 -0.31 10.85 3.59
CA VAL A 44 -0.61 11.70 2.42
C VAL A 44 -1.99 11.37 1.80
N ASP A 45 -2.32 11.99 0.67
CA ASP A 45 -3.53 11.76 -0.10
C ASP A 45 -4.81 12.11 0.68
N HIS A 46 -4.95 13.42 0.92
CA HIS A 46 -6.01 13.98 1.73
C HIS A 46 -7.31 14.16 0.95
N HIS A 47 -8.43 13.59 1.45
CA HIS A 47 -9.72 13.54 0.76
C HIS A 47 -10.80 14.37 1.44
N ALA A 48 -10.83 14.41 2.77
CA ALA A 48 -11.91 15.04 3.51
C ALA A 48 -11.42 15.72 4.78
N ARG A 49 -12.03 16.85 5.10
CA ARG A 49 -11.76 17.60 6.33
C ARG A 49 -13.02 18.13 6.95
N ILE A 50 -13.06 18.07 8.26
CA ILE A 50 -14.01 18.79 9.10
C ILE A 50 -13.23 19.66 10.07
N ILE A 51 -13.72 20.90 10.27
CA ILE A 51 -13.17 21.82 11.25
C ILE A 51 -14.29 22.15 12.23
N ASP A 52 -14.08 21.87 13.52
CA ASP A 52 -15.00 22.30 14.56
C ASP A 52 -14.95 23.83 14.69
N PRO A 53 -16.07 24.52 14.40
CA PRO A 53 -16.08 25.99 14.41
C PRO A 53 -15.89 26.61 15.79
N ASN A 54 -16.08 25.85 16.87
CA ASN A 54 -15.95 26.34 18.23
C ASN A 54 -14.54 26.20 18.79
N THR A 55 -13.89 25.10 18.48
CA THR A 55 -12.55 24.76 19.01
C THR A 55 -11.43 24.99 18.01
N GLY A 56 -11.74 24.96 16.70
CA GLY A 56 -10.74 24.94 15.62
C GLY A 56 -10.04 23.60 15.45
N TYR A 57 -10.53 22.55 16.10
CA TYR A 57 -10.00 21.18 15.94
C TYR A 57 -10.30 20.66 14.55
N LEU A 58 -9.35 19.92 14.02
CA LEU A 58 -9.42 19.33 12.70
C LEU A 58 -9.68 17.83 12.81
N LEU A 59 -10.55 17.32 11.95
CA LEU A 59 -10.67 15.90 11.62
C LEU A 59 -10.35 15.76 10.14
N GLU A 60 -9.39 14.89 9.85
CA GLU A 60 -8.87 14.67 8.50
C GLU A 60 -9.02 13.23 8.09
N GLY A 61 -9.52 12.98 6.86
CA GLY A 61 -9.56 11.67 6.21
C GLY A 61 -8.62 11.62 5.03
N ASN A 62 -7.74 10.63 5.02
CA ASN A 62 -6.76 10.37 3.98
C ASN A 62 -6.61 8.86 3.77
N ASP A 63 -5.68 8.42 2.87
CA ASP A 63 -5.49 7.01 2.55
C ASP A 63 -4.95 6.18 3.72
N GLY A 64 -4.38 6.80 4.74
CA GLY A 64 -3.98 6.17 6.01
C GLY A 64 -5.11 6.09 7.06
N GLY A 65 -6.30 6.64 6.79
CA GLY A 65 -7.44 6.61 7.70
C GLY A 65 -7.87 7.97 8.23
N LEU A 66 -8.25 8.02 9.52
CA LEU A 66 -8.72 9.24 10.17
C LEU A 66 -7.70 9.78 11.17
N PHE A 67 -7.50 11.10 11.12
CA PHE A 67 -6.58 11.82 11.99
C PHE A 67 -7.23 13.05 12.62
N THR A 68 -6.81 13.42 13.81
CA THR A 68 -7.24 14.65 14.49
C THR A 68 -6.07 15.55 14.81
N SER A 69 -6.31 16.87 14.76
CA SER A 69 -5.38 17.87 15.25
C SER A 69 -6.11 18.87 16.14
N THR A 70 -5.50 19.24 17.27
CA THR A 70 -6.01 20.24 18.21
C THR A 70 -5.25 21.56 18.13
N ASN A 71 -4.24 21.65 17.24
CA ASN A 71 -3.35 22.79 17.08
C ASN A 71 -3.21 23.23 15.61
N TYR A 72 -4.34 23.19 14.91
CA TYR A 72 -4.46 23.68 13.52
C TYR A 72 -3.61 22.94 12.48
N GLY A 73 -3.25 21.70 12.75
CA GLY A 73 -2.47 20.86 11.85
C GLY A 73 -0.97 20.86 12.11
N ASP A 74 -0.49 21.47 13.21
CA ASP A 74 0.93 21.41 13.57
C ASP A 74 1.36 20.02 14.04
N THR A 75 0.44 19.28 14.69
CA THR A 75 0.61 17.85 15.04
C THR A 75 -0.69 17.10 14.84
N TRP A 76 -0.58 15.79 14.61
CA TRP A 76 -1.71 14.93 14.32
C TRP A 76 -1.73 13.71 15.23
N THR A 77 -2.91 13.21 15.50
CA THR A 77 -3.15 11.95 16.22
C THR A 77 -4.01 11.04 15.36
N HIS A 78 -3.49 9.86 15.07
CA HIS A 78 -4.24 8.84 14.32
C HIS A 78 -5.37 8.26 15.15
N ILE A 79 -6.57 8.14 14.57
CA ILE A 79 -7.72 7.43 15.16
C ILE A 79 -7.61 5.96 14.76
N ASN A 80 -6.80 5.21 15.48
CA ASN A 80 -6.41 3.84 15.15
C ASN A 80 -7.38 2.75 15.64
N ASN A 81 -8.52 3.11 16.22
CA ASN A 81 -9.54 2.17 16.66
C ASN A 81 -10.63 1.89 15.61
N ILE A 82 -10.43 2.33 14.40
CA ILE A 82 -11.29 2.04 13.24
C ILE A 82 -10.55 1.03 12.37
N PRO A 83 -10.98 -0.24 12.30
CA PRO A 83 -10.31 -1.27 11.51
C PRO A 83 -10.68 -1.11 10.02
N LEU A 84 -10.01 -0.21 9.33
CA LEU A 84 -10.21 0.09 7.91
C LEU A 84 -8.91 -0.16 7.15
N THR A 85 -9.01 -0.83 6.00
CA THR A 85 -7.99 -0.81 4.95
C THR A 85 -8.62 -1.18 3.61
N GLN A 86 -7.96 -0.84 2.51
CA GLN A 86 -8.42 -1.15 1.16
C GLN A 86 -7.51 -2.23 0.56
N PHE A 87 -8.02 -3.45 0.51
CA PHE A 87 -7.30 -4.57 -0.10
C PHE A 87 -7.43 -4.56 -1.62
N TYR A 88 -6.33 -4.74 -2.34
CA TYR A 88 -6.31 -5.13 -3.75
C TYR A 88 -6.53 -6.64 -3.91
N ALA A 89 -5.88 -7.43 -3.05
CA ALA A 89 -6.00 -8.88 -3.05
C ALA A 89 -5.80 -9.43 -1.63
N ILE A 90 -6.40 -10.58 -1.35
CA ILE A 90 -6.23 -11.31 -0.10
C ILE A 90 -5.85 -12.77 -0.38
N GLU A 91 -5.10 -13.36 0.55
CA GLU A 91 -4.69 -14.77 0.55
C GLU A 91 -4.86 -15.35 1.95
N VAL A 92 -5.20 -16.63 2.02
CA VAL A 92 -5.35 -17.38 3.28
C VAL A 92 -4.29 -18.49 3.33
N ASP A 93 -3.61 -18.63 4.43
CA ASP A 93 -2.77 -19.80 4.67
C ASP A 93 -3.64 -21.03 4.90
N PHE A 94 -3.66 -21.97 3.93
CA PHE A 94 -4.48 -23.18 4.03
C PHE A 94 -4.02 -24.15 5.13
N GLN A 95 -2.78 -24.04 5.62
CA GLN A 95 -2.30 -24.83 6.76
C GLN A 95 -2.71 -24.19 8.10
N GLN A 96 -2.84 -22.87 8.12
CA GLN A 96 -3.18 -22.06 9.29
C GLN A 96 -4.25 -21.02 8.93
N PRO A 97 -5.53 -21.41 8.76
CA PRO A 97 -6.58 -20.55 8.18
C PRO A 97 -6.89 -19.25 8.96
N GLN A 98 -6.38 -19.11 10.19
CA GLN A 98 -6.42 -17.85 10.94
C GLN A 98 -5.39 -16.83 10.42
N GLN A 99 -4.37 -17.28 9.68
CA GLN A 99 -3.39 -16.39 9.06
C GLN A 99 -3.91 -15.92 7.70
N ILE A 100 -4.06 -14.61 7.58
CA ILE A 100 -4.55 -13.95 6.38
C ILE A 100 -3.51 -12.92 5.96
N TYR A 101 -3.29 -12.85 4.67
CA TYR A 101 -2.35 -11.94 4.03
C TYR A 101 -3.10 -11.08 3.02
N GLY A 102 -2.61 -9.88 2.73
CA GLY A 102 -3.18 -9.09 1.66
C GLY A 102 -2.36 -7.86 1.32
N GLY A 103 -2.34 -7.56 0.06
CA GLY A 103 -1.81 -6.31 -0.45
C GLY A 103 -2.85 -5.23 -0.38
N THR A 104 -2.48 -4.05 0.12
CA THR A 104 -3.37 -2.92 0.33
C THR A 104 -2.91 -1.71 -0.46
N GLN A 105 -3.88 -0.90 -0.88
CA GLN A 105 -3.57 0.38 -1.50
C GLN A 105 -2.89 1.29 -0.46
N ASP A 106 -1.72 1.82 -0.81
CA ASP A 106 -0.92 2.79 -0.05
C ASP A 106 -0.45 2.34 1.35
N ASN A 107 -0.94 1.18 1.84
CA ASN A 107 -0.79 0.74 3.22
C ASN A 107 -0.09 -0.63 3.35
N ASN A 108 0.86 -0.92 2.46
CA ASN A 108 1.75 -2.07 2.52
C ASN A 108 1.10 -3.42 2.10
N THR A 109 1.91 -4.47 2.07
CA THR A 109 1.41 -5.84 2.20
C THR A 109 1.39 -6.19 3.68
N ILE A 110 0.23 -6.58 4.19
CA ILE A 110 0.00 -6.84 5.60
C ILE A 110 -0.42 -8.29 5.86
N ARG A 111 -0.18 -8.78 7.07
CA ARG A 111 -0.66 -10.09 7.54
C ARG A 111 -1.24 -10.00 8.94
N THR A 112 -2.14 -10.94 9.27
CA THR A 112 -2.50 -11.31 10.64
C THR A 112 -2.12 -12.76 10.89
N LEU A 113 -1.64 -13.06 12.09
CA LEU A 113 -1.31 -14.43 12.51
C LEU A 113 -2.47 -15.09 13.26
N THR A 114 -3.40 -14.31 13.78
CA THR A 114 -4.50 -14.80 14.62
C THR A 114 -5.90 -14.54 14.05
N GLY A 115 -6.01 -13.68 13.03
CA GLY A 115 -7.29 -13.20 12.50
C GLY A 115 -7.96 -12.11 13.37
N ASN A 116 -7.32 -11.64 14.43
CA ASN A 116 -7.84 -10.56 15.26
C ASN A 116 -7.65 -9.19 14.58
N LEU A 117 -8.53 -8.26 14.90
CA LEU A 117 -8.53 -6.91 14.29
C LEU A 117 -7.29 -6.06 14.68
N ASP A 118 -6.65 -6.37 15.79
CA ASP A 118 -5.48 -5.67 16.36
C ASP A 118 -4.15 -6.38 16.10
N ASP A 119 -4.15 -7.47 15.31
CA ASP A 119 -2.97 -8.30 15.02
C ASP A 119 -2.57 -8.20 13.53
N TRP A 120 -2.56 -7.01 12.97
CA TRP A 120 -2.12 -6.81 11.59
C TRP A 120 -0.73 -6.17 11.55
N HIS A 121 0.18 -6.79 10.80
CA HIS A 121 1.58 -6.39 10.69
C HIS A 121 1.99 -6.23 9.23
N SER A 122 2.71 -5.16 8.93
CA SER A 122 3.34 -4.98 7.61
C SER A 122 4.48 -5.97 7.42
N ILE A 123 4.51 -6.65 6.27
CA ILE A 123 5.60 -7.54 5.86
C ILE A 123 6.38 -7.01 4.65
N LEU A 124 5.78 -6.10 3.86
CA LEU A 124 6.40 -5.44 2.73
C LEU A 124 5.80 -4.04 2.59
N GLY A 125 6.60 -3.03 2.28
CA GLY A 125 6.17 -1.64 2.13
C GLY A 125 5.46 -1.34 0.82
N GLY A 126 5.06 -0.09 0.61
CA GLY A 126 4.43 0.44 -0.61
C GLY A 126 2.99 0.00 -0.83
N ASP A 127 2.51 0.04 -2.07
CA ASP A 127 1.28 -0.66 -2.44
C ASP A 127 1.54 -2.15 -2.51
N GLY A 128 0.77 -2.94 -1.79
CA GLY A 128 0.78 -4.38 -1.90
C GLY A 128 -0.30 -4.86 -2.87
N PHE A 129 0.00 -5.92 -3.63
CA PHE A 129 -0.95 -6.51 -4.58
C PHE A 129 -1.18 -7.99 -4.28
N TYR A 130 -0.90 -8.88 -5.24
CA TYR A 130 -1.07 -10.31 -5.01
C TYR A 130 -0.08 -10.80 -3.96
N THR A 131 -0.60 -11.57 -3.02
CA THR A 131 0.18 -12.33 -2.06
C THR A 131 -0.18 -13.81 -2.22
N LEU A 132 0.81 -14.69 -2.23
CA LEU A 132 0.60 -16.14 -2.32
C LEU A 132 1.35 -16.82 -1.18
N VAL A 133 0.69 -17.75 -0.51
CA VAL A 133 1.29 -18.61 0.53
C VAL A 133 1.41 -20.02 -0.02
N ASN A 134 2.58 -20.61 0.12
CA ASN A 134 2.79 -21.99 -0.31
C ASN A 134 1.92 -22.95 0.54
N PRO A 135 0.97 -23.67 -0.05
CA PRO A 135 0.03 -24.52 0.69
C PRO A 135 0.68 -25.73 1.36
N GLN A 136 1.97 -26.00 1.10
CA GLN A 136 2.74 -27.09 1.72
C GLN A 136 3.75 -26.58 2.75
N ASN A 137 4.03 -25.27 2.77
CA ASN A 137 4.97 -24.67 3.72
C ASN A 137 4.64 -23.18 3.93
N SER A 138 4.03 -22.84 5.06
CA SER A 138 3.62 -21.49 5.44
C SER A 138 4.79 -20.49 5.57
N ASP A 139 6.04 -20.97 5.67
CA ASP A 139 7.22 -20.08 5.69
C ASP A 139 7.52 -19.47 4.32
N ILE A 140 7.00 -20.07 3.23
CA ILE A 140 7.21 -19.59 1.87
C ILE A 140 6.05 -18.72 1.44
N ILE A 141 6.33 -17.43 1.31
CA ILE A 141 5.36 -16.39 0.95
C ILE A 141 5.92 -15.58 -0.21
N TYR A 142 5.06 -15.23 -1.13
CA TYR A 142 5.37 -14.32 -2.22
C TYR A 142 4.46 -13.10 -2.11
N ALA A 143 4.99 -11.91 -2.34
CA ALA A 143 4.24 -10.66 -2.32
C ALA A 143 4.67 -9.77 -3.48
N GLU A 144 3.70 -9.26 -4.21
CA GLU A 144 3.91 -8.31 -5.29
C GLU A 144 3.90 -6.89 -4.73
N TYR A 145 4.83 -6.07 -5.25
CA TYR A 145 4.97 -4.65 -5.06
C TYR A 145 4.71 -3.93 -6.40
N GLN A 146 4.58 -2.60 -6.38
CA GLN A 146 4.31 -1.81 -7.58
C GLN A 146 5.22 -2.17 -8.76
N TRP A 147 4.66 -2.11 -9.96
CA TRP A 147 5.38 -2.27 -11.23
C TRP A 147 6.07 -3.62 -11.39
N GLY A 148 5.40 -4.66 -10.89
CA GLY A 148 5.83 -6.03 -11.09
C GLY A 148 7.09 -6.43 -10.32
N ILE A 149 7.44 -5.70 -9.27
CA ILE A 149 8.49 -6.14 -8.35
C ILE A 149 7.92 -7.25 -7.47
N LEU A 150 8.56 -8.41 -7.49
CA LEU A 150 8.12 -9.60 -6.76
C LEU A 150 9.10 -9.94 -5.66
N TYR A 151 8.58 -10.10 -4.47
CA TYR A 151 9.34 -10.52 -3.29
C TYR A 151 8.98 -11.94 -2.85
N ARG A 152 9.93 -12.60 -2.22
CA ARG A 152 9.75 -13.91 -1.59
C ARG A 152 10.26 -13.89 -0.15
N SER A 153 9.50 -14.52 0.74
CA SER A 153 9.98 -14.95 2.06
C SER A 153 10.19 -16.46 2.12
N THR A 154 11.11 -16.90 2.95
CA THR A 154 11.32 -18.30 3.32
C THR A 154 11.30 -18.50 4.85
N ASN A 155 10.83 -17.50 5.58
CA ASN A 155 10.77 -17.47 7.05
C ASN A 155 9.47 -16.83 7.56
N GLY A 156 8.34 -17.10 6.87
CA GLY A 156 7.03 -16.70 7.30
C GLY A 156 6.73 -15.20 7.15
N GLY A 157 7.50 -14.46 6.34
CA GLY A 157 7.31 -13.02 6.11
C GLY A 157 8.15 -12.11 7.02
N ASP A 158 9.04 -12.66 7.84
CA ASP A 158 9.94 -11.85 8.67
C ASP A 158 11.04 -11.16 7.85
N TRP A 159 11.33 -11.72 6.69
CA TRP A 159 12.24 -11.13 5.70
C TRP A 159 11.74 -11.42 4.30
N MET A 160 11.76 -10.40 3.44
CA MET A 160 11.35 -10.46 2.04
C MET A 160 12.56 -10.17 1.15
N GLU A 161 12.83 -11.07 0.19
CA GLU A 161 13.90 -10.98 -0.80
C GLU A 161 13.31 -10.62 -2.16
N ASP A 162 13.85 -9.61 -2.84
CA ASP A 162 13.48 -9.27 -4.21
C ASP A 162 13.96 -10.38 -5.16
N ILE A 163 13.03 -10.95 -5.93
CA ILE A 163 13.28 -12.01 -6.92
C ILE A 163 12.85 -11.58 -8.34
N SER A 164 12.67 -10.29 -8.59
CA SER A 164 12.17 -9.73 -9.87
C SER A 164 13.26 -9.40 -10.89
N TYR A 165 14.54 -9.51 -10.56
CA TYR A 165 15.67 -9.14 -11.40
C TYR A 165 15.72 -9.84 -12.77
N TYR A 166 14.93 -10.91 -13.00
CA TYR A 166 14.84 -11.61 -14.29
C TYR A 166 14.12 -10.80 -15.37
N TRP A 167 13.22 -9.88 -14.99
CA TRP A 167 12.42 -9.05 -15.88
C TRP A 167 12.53 -7.55 -15.62
N GLU A 168 13.65 -7.13 -15.07
CA GLU A 168 13.92 -5.72 -14.76
C GLU A 168 13.76 -4.77 -15.96
N GLU A 169 14.05 -5.27 -17.17
CA GLU A 169 13.89 -4.51 -18.42
C GLU A 169 12.52 -4.71 -19.09
N ASP A 170 11.66 -5.58 -18.56
CA ASP A 170 10.35 -5.83 -19.14
C ASP A 170 9.36 -4.71 -18.80
N ARG A 171 8.46 -4.42 -19.72
CA ARG A 171 7.29 -3.59 -19.44
C ARG A 171 6.35 -4.36 -18.51
N THR A 172 6.00 -3.78 -17.39
CA THR A 172 5.11 -4.35 -16.36
C THR A 172 3.87 -3.49 -16.18
N ASN A 173 2.84 -4.03 -15.57
CA ASN A 173 1.69 -3.26 -15.12
C ASN A 173 1.91 -2.77 -13.68
N TRP A 174 1.13 -1.81 -13.25
CA TRP A 174 1.04 -1.36 -11.86
C TRP A 174 0.82 -2.53 -10.91
N SER A 175 -0.14 -3.39 -11.22
CA SER A 175 -0.34 -4.72 -10.63
C SER A 175 -0.22 -5.76 -11.73
N SER A 176 0.72 -6.67 -11.60
CA SER A 176 1.04 -7.71 -12.58
C SER A 176 0.38 -9.04 -12.21
N PRO A 177 -0.15 -9.82 -13.16
CA PRO A 177 -0.77 -11.10 -12.84
C PRO A 177 0.28 -12.10 -12.33
N PHE A 178 0.00 -12.70 -11.17
CA PHE A 178 0.87 -13.64 -10.52
C PHE A 178 0.08 -14.82 -9.96
N VAL A 179 0.50 -16.06 -10.30
CA VAL A 179 -0.20 -17.27 -9.85
C VAL A 179 0.78 -18.39 -9.52
N MET A 180 0.38 -19.25 -8.58
CA MET A 180 1.04 -20.50 -8.21
C MET A 180 0.29 -21.67 -8.79
N ASP A 181 1.00 -22.70 -9.26
CA ASP A 181 0.40 -23.96 -9.67
C ASP A 181 -0.15 -24.70 -8.43
N PRO A 182 -1.45 -25.01 -8.38
CA PRO A 182 -2.03 -25.65 -7.21
C PRO A 182 -1.57 -27.10 -6.98
N ALA A 183 -1.02 -27.75 -8.02
CA ALA A 183 -0.51 -29.11 -7.92
C ALA A 183 0.99 -29.17 -7.55
N ASP A 184 1.74 -28.12 -7.90
CA ASP A 184 3.18 -27.99 -7.61
C ASP A 184 3.52 -26.55 -7.18
N PRO A 185 3.53 -26.26 -5.87
CA PRO A 185 3.79 -24.92 -5.36
C PRO A 185 5.20 -24.36 -5.66
N SER A 186 6.11 -25.17 -6.18
CA SER A 186 7.40 -24.71 -6.69
C SER A 186 7.28 -24.11 -8.09
N THR A 187 6.17 -24.34 -8.78
CA THR A 187 5.84 -23.80 -10.09
C THR A 187 5.00 -22.53 -9.97
N LEU A 188 5.53 -21.43 -10.49
CA LEU A 188 4.89 -20.12 -10.48
C LEU A 188 4.90 -19.52 -11.88
N TYR A 189 3.91 -18.67 -12.15
CA TYR A 189 3.82 -17.89 -13.39
C TYR A 189 3.66 -16.42 -13.04
N PHE A 190 4.40 -15.55 -13.74
CA PHE A 190 4.35 -14.10 -13.59
C PHE A 190 4.18 -13.44 -14.96
N GLY A 191 3.32 -12.43 -15.05
CA GLY A 191 3.01 -11.73 -16.28
C GLY A 191 3.62 -10.34 -16.31
N THR A 192 4.58 -10.14 -17.23
CA THR A 192 5.01 -8.84 -17.73
C THR A 192 4.31 -8.59 -19.06
N TYR A 193 4.93 -7.97 -20.06
CA TYR A 193 4.41 -8.03 -21.44
C TYR A 193 4.46 -9.46 -22.02
N ARG A 194 5.17 -10.37 -21.35
CA ARG A 194 5.26 -11.81 -21.65
C ARG A 194 5.06 -12.62 -20.38
N VAL A 195 4.92 -13.93 -20.53
CA VAL A 195 4.77 -14.86 -19.40
C VAL A 195 6.11 -15.43 -18.98
N TRP A 196 6.43 -15.30 -17.71
CA TRP A 196 7.55 -15.95 -17.04
C TRP A 196 7.11 -17.14 -16.23
N LYS A 197 7.93 -18.18 -16.20
CA LYS A 197 7.70 -19.39 -15.41
C LYS A 197 8.92 -19.75 -14.59
N THR A 198 8.71 -20.15 -13.35
CA THR A 198 9.67 -20.89 -12.54
C THR A 198 9.14 -22.27 -12.21
N THR A 199 10.02 -23.23 -11.95
CA THR A 199 9.71 -24.55 -11.35
C THR A 199 10.59 -24.78 -10.12
N SER A 200 11.18 -23.74 -9.58
CA SER A 200 12.14 -23.78 -8.47
C SER A 200 11.80 -22.80 -7.35
N GLY A 201 10.50 -22.43 -7.20
CA GLY A 201 10.06 -21.50 -6.18
C GLY A 201 10.65 -20.09 -6.31
N GLY A 202 10.90 -19.65 -7.54
CA GLY A 202 11.45 -18.31 -7.81
C GLY A 202 12.99 -18.24 -7.86
N ASN A 203 13.72 -19.35 -7.68
CA ASN A 203 15.19 -19.31 -7.76
C ASN A 203 15.72 -19.17 -9.20
N ASN A 204 14.91 -19.51 -10.20
CA ASN A 204 15.22 -19.31 -11.60
C ASN A 204 13.94 -19.14 -12.40
N TRP A 205 13.91 -18.14 -13.27
CA TRP A 205 12.75 -17.86 -14.12
C TRP A 205 13.14 -17.90 -15.59
N LEU A 206 12.23 -18.38 -16.41
CA LEU A 206 12.40 -18.44 -17.87
C LEU A 206 11.16 -17.83 -18.54
N PRO A 207 11.35 -16.97 -19.56
CA PRO A 207 10.23 -16.50 -20.36
C PRO A 207 9.71 -17.68 -21.22
N ILE A 208 8.40 -17.88 -21.20
CA ILE A 208 7.74 -18.97 -21.93
C ILE A 208 6.82 -18.48 -23.05
N SER A 209 6.73 -17.19 -23.27
CA SER A 209 6.02 -16.57 -24.39
C SER A 209 6.82 -15.44 -25.02
N SER A 210 6.45 -15.04 -26.24
CA SER A 210 6.81 -13.75 -26.83
C SER A 210 5.97 -12.64 -26.21
N ASP A 211 6.10 -11.41 -26.74
CA ASP A 211 5.21 -10.28 -26.38
C ASP A 211 3.75 -10.62 -26.67
N LEU A 212 2.91 -10.50 -25.65
CA LEU A 212 1.45 -10.75 -25.70
C LEU A 212 0.64 -9.47 -25.69
N THR A 213 1.26 -8.31 -25.49
CA THR A 213 0.58 -7.03 -25.29
C THR A 213 0.57 -6.13 -26.52
N ASN A 214 1.35 -6.46 -27.56
CA ASN A 214 1.56 -5.63 -28.75
C ASN A 214 1.88 -4.16 -28.43
N GLY A 215 2.56 -3.93 -27.30
CA GLY A 215 3.02 -2.59 -26.93
C GLY A 215 4.22 -2.18 -27.77
N ASP A 216 4.35 -0.88 -28.07
CA ASP A 216 5.58 -0.36 -28.65
C ASP A 216 6.70 -0.50 -27.61
N ASP A 217 7.84 -1.00 -28.04
CA ASP A 217 9.09 -0.94 -27.28
C ASP A 217 9.56 0.52 -27.28
N GLY A 218 9.00 1.33 -26.35
CA GLY A 218 9.07 2.78 -26.27
C GLY A 218 10.46 3.43 -26.43
#